data_641d354b790495fe5de545fcc89f115f
#
_entry.id   641d354b790495fe5de545fcc89f115f
#
_cell.length_a   1.000
_cell.length_b   1.000
_cell.length_c   1.000
_cell.angle_alpha   90.00
_cell.angle_beta   90.00
_cell.angle_gamma   90.00
#
_symmetry.space_group_name_H-M   'P 1'
#
loop_
_entity.id
_entity.type
_entity.pdbx_description
1 polymer ?
#
loop_
_entity_poly.entity_id
_entity_poly.type
_entity_poly.pdbx_seq_one_letter_code
_entity_poly.pdbx_strand_id
1 'polypeptide(L)'
;MKRKNRINDFDARLSDDAARLNLYLYRYKDCFRQKKLLERRQQEIRREFSAIKPLKFDAMPRGGQADGDGPAVALMVRLDEIDEKINEQMSRSVKLLSDIMNIIDLLPEDTPEEILSKAIIENRYIDRMGWDRICRENCCSRSKIYRHWRKGLTTLLGFKKVRKILKDCYGE
;
A
#
# COMPACT_ATOMS: atom_id res chain seq x y z
N MET A 1 16.08 18.01 -18.90
CA MET A 1 16.05 18.63 -17.56
C MET A 1 15.55 17.60 -16.55
N LYS A 2 16.42 16.95 -15.76
CA LYS A 2 16.04 15.93 -14.75
C LYS A 2 15.31 16.63 -13.61
N ARG A 3 14.03 16.35 -13.40
CA ARG A 3 13.30 16.75 -12.18
C ARG A 3 13.97 16.05 -11.00
N LYS A 4 14.82 16.77 -10.26
CA LYS A 4 15.31 16.32 -8.95
C LYS A 4 14.09 16.04 -8.08
N ASN A 5 13.95 14.80 -7.63
CA ASN A 5 12.94 14.38 -6.68
C ASN A 5 13.14 15.17 -5.37
N ARG A 6 12.42 16.27 -5.20
CA ARG A 6 12.42 17.09 -3.98
C ARG A 6 11.89 16.36 -2.73
N ILE A 7 11.52 15.10 -2.88
CA ILE A 7 11.00 14.25 -1.79
C ILE A 7 12.12 13.86 -0.83
N ASN A 8 13.35 13.71 -1.30
CA ASN A 8 14.46 13.18 -0.50
C ASN A 8 15.11 14.19 0.47
N ASP A 9 14.96 15.50 0.25
CA ASP A 9 15.63 16.50 1.12
C ASP A 9 15.00 16.63 2.52
N PHE A 10 13.74 16.23 2.71
CA PHE A 10 13.05 16.30 4.00
C PHE A 10 13.16 15.00 4.80
N ASP A 11 13.20 13.85 4.13
CA ASP A 11 13.46 12.56 4.77
C ASP A 11 14.92 12.47 5.28
N ALA A 12 15.86 13.12 4.61
CA ALA A 12 17.27 13.20 5.01
C ALA A 12 17.53 13.92 6.36
N ARG A 13 16.50 14.50 6.99
CA ARG A 13 16.58 15.17 8.30
C ARG A 13 15.87 14.41 9.42
N LEU A 14 15.42 13.19 9.17
CA LEU A 14 14.88 12.32 10.21
C LEU A 14 16.03 11.59 10.93
N SER A 15 15.84 11.31 12.22
CA SER A 15 16.69 10.32 12.89
C SER A 15 16.48 8.94 12.27
N ASP A 16 17.45 8.04 12.41
CA ASP A 16 17.35 6.69 11.82
C ASP A 16 16.09 5.95 12.27
N ASP A 17 15.71 6.04 13.54
CA ASP A 17 14.49 5.44 14.05
C ASP A 17 13.23 6.07 13.46
N ALA A 18 13.22 7.39 13.28
CA ALA A 18 12.10 8.08 12.64
C ALA A 18 11.99 7.73 11.15
N ALA A 19 13.11 7.50 10.48
CA ALA A 19 13.14 7.01 9.10
C ALA A 19 12.60 5.57 9.00
N ARG A 20 12.99 4.68 9.93
CA ARG A 20 12.46 3.30 10.05
C ARG A 20 10.96 3.30 10.32
N LEU A 21 10.48 4.15 11.26
CA LEU A 21 9.04 4.30 11.52
C LEU A 21 8.29 4.81 10.29
N ASN A 22 8.83 5.82 9.61
CA ASN A 22 8.26 6.33 8.37
C ASN A 22 8.13 5.22 7.31
N LEU A 23 9.17 4.40 7.11
CA LEU A 23 9.13 3.25 6.21
C LEU A 23 8.07 2.22 6.63
N TYR A 24 7.96 1.93 7.93
CA TYR A 24 6.95 1.01 8.46
C TYR A 24 5.53 1.50 8.14
N LEU A 25 5.23 2.76 8.40
CA LEU A 25 3.92 3.36 8.15
C LEU A 25 3.59 3.41 6.64
N TYR A 26 4.59 3.49 5.76
CA TYR A 26 4.37 3.44 4.30
C TYR A 26 4.02 2.05 3.76
N ARG A 27 4.22 0.96 4.53
CA ARG A 27 3.96 -0.42 4.07
C ARG A 27 2.53 -0.61 3.59
N TYR A 28 1.54 0.05 4.21
CA TYR A 28 0.14 -0.02 3.76
C TYR A 28 -0.05 0.53 2.34
N LYS A 29 0.63 1.63 2.02
CA LYS A 29 0.61 2.21 0.67
C LYS A 29 1.23 1.28 -0.36
N ASP A 30 2.28 0.56 -0.01
CA ASP A 30 2.94 -0.40 -0.89
C ASP A 30 2.08 -1.65 -1.11
N CYS A 31 1.43 -2.15 -0.07
CA CYS A 31 0.44 -3.23 -0.20
C CYS A 31 -0.69 -2.85 -1.17
N PHE A 32 -1.19 -1.62 -1.08
CA PHE A 32 -2.21 -1.14 -1.99
C PHE A 32 -1.74 -1.01 -3.44
N ARG A 33 -0.48 -0.61 -3.66
CA ARG A 33 0.13 -0.59 -4.99
C ARG A 33 0.25 -1.99 -5.59
N GLN A 34 0.69 -2.96 -4.80
CA GLN A 34 0.80 -4.36 -5.21
C GLN A 34 -0.58 -4.93 -5.60
N LYS A 35 -1.61 -4.70 -4.78
CA LYS A 35 -2.99 -5.07 -5.11
C LYS A 35 -3.41 -4.50 -6.47
N LYS A 36 -3.20 -3.20 -6.70
CA LYS A 36 -3.56 -2.54 -7.96
C LYS A 36 -2.82 -3.12 -9.18
N LEU A 37 -1.58 -3.59 -9.01
CA LEU A 37 -0.84 -4.27 -10.07
C LEU A 37 -1.44 -5.64 -10.39
N LEU A 38 -1.83 -6.41 -9.36
CA LEU A 38 -2.49 -7.71 -9.54
C LEU A 38 -3.85 -7.54 -10.24
N GLU A 39 -4.66 -6.56 -9.84
CA GLU A 39 -5.94 -6.25 -10.48
C GLU A 39 -5.77 -5.89 -11.98
N ARG A 40 -4.72 -5.16 -12.34
CA ARG A 40 -4.40 -4.89 -13.76
C ARG A 40 -4.08 -6.17 -14.52
N ARG A 41 -3.22 -7.03 -13.98
CA ARG A 41 -2.89 -8.33 -14.59
C ARG A 41 -4.12 -9.21 -14.75
N GLN A 42 -4.99 -9.25 -13.75
CA GLN A 42 -6.26 -9.95 -13.84
C GLN A 42 -7.11 -9.44 -15.01
N GLN A 43 -7.21 -8.10 -15.17
CA GLN A 43 -7.95 -7.50 -16.28
C GLN A 43 -7.35 -7.84 -17.64
N GLU A 44 -6.01 -7.87 -17.75
CA GLU A 44 -5.32 -8.26 -18.98
C GLU A 44 -5.64 -9.71 -19.36
N ILE A 45 -5.55 -10.65 -18.42
CA ILE A 45 -5.90 -12.07 -18.67
C ILE A 45 -7.37 -12.22 -19.02
N ARG A 46 -8.29 -11.49 -18.36
CA ARG A 46 -9.73 -11.52 -18.72
C ARG A 46 -9.97 -11.01 -20.14
N ARG A 47 -9.22 -10.02 -20.61
CA ARG A 47 -9.27 -9.56 -22.00
C ARG A 47 -8.77 -10.61 -22.97
N GLU A 48 -7.66 -11.27 -22.66
CA GLU A 48 -7.11 -12.37 -23.46
C GLU A 48 -8.12 -13.51 -23.54
N PHE A 49 -8.74 -13.89 -22.42
CA PHE A 49 -9.80 -14.90 -22.37
C PHE A 49 -11.01 -14.53 -23.24
N SER A 50 -11.44 -13.27 -23.19
CA SER A 50 -12.55 -12.76 -24.01
C SER A 50 -12.23 -12.70 -25.50
N ALA A 51 -10.94 -12.62 -25.86
CA ALA A 51 -10.50 -12.62 -27.24
C ALA A 51 -10.40 -14.04 -27.86
N ILE A 52 -10.43 -15.08 -27.05
CA ILE A 52 -10.50 -16.46 -27.53
C ILE A 52 -11.90 -16.67 -28.13
N LYS A 53 -11.93 -16.75 -29.47
CA LYS A 53 -13.19 -17.07 -30.17
C LYS A 53 -13.69 -18.41 -29.67
N PRO A 54 -15.02 -18.53 -29.32
CA PRO A 54 -15.59 -19.82 -29.01
C PRO A 54 -15.33 -20.76 -30.20
N LEU A 55 -14.74 -21.91 -29.92
CA LEU A 55 -14.57 -22.97 -30.91
C LEU A 55 -15.93 -23.22 -31.54
N LYS A 56 -16.08 -22.93 -32.83
CA LYS A 56 -17.27 -23.40 -33.57
C LYS A 56 -17.22 -24.91 -33.53
N PHE A 57 -18.15 -25.50 -32.81
CA PHE A 57 -18.39 -26.95 -32.84
C PHE A 57 -19.03 -27.35 -34.18
N ASP A 58 -18.29 -27.15 -35.29
CA ASP A 58 -18.59 -27.75 -36.55
C ASP A 58 -17.76 -29.02 -36.65
N ALA A 59 -18.49 -30.14 -36.65
CA ALA A 59 -18.05 -31.54 -36.85
C ALA A 59 -17.04 -32.05 -35.79
N MET A 60 -17.54 -32.91 -34.90
CA MET A 60 -16.73 -33.82 -34.09
C MET A 60 -15.68 -34.53 -34.93
N PRO A 61 -14.38 -34.36 -34.72
CA PRO A 61 -13.41 -35.32 -35.21
C PRO A 61 -13.52 -36.57 -34.36
N ARG A 62 -13.89 -37.70 -34.95
CA ARG A 62 -13.80 -39.01 -34.32
C ARG A 62 -12.34 -39.34 -34.03
N GLY A 63 -11.98 -39.47 -32.74
CA GLY A 63 -10.76 -40.14 -32.29
C GLY A 63 -9.47 -39.30 -32.45
N GLY A 64 -9.30 -38.30 -31.62
CA GLY A 64 -8.03 -37.75 -31.26
C GLY A 64 -8.01 -37.62 -29.74
N GLN A 65 -6.98 -38.16 -29.09
CA GLN A 65 -6.66 -37.93 -27.70
C GLN A 65 -6.66 -36.43 -27.51
N ALA A 66 -7.60 -35.90 -26.76
CA ALA A 66 -7.59 -34.50 -26.34
C ALA A 66 -6.40 -34.37 -25.38
N ASP A 67 -5.25 -34.08 -25.95
CA ASP A 67 -4.12 -33.61 -25.15
C ASP A 67 -4.59 -32.39 -24.40
N GLY A 68 -4.60 -32.54 -23.07
CA GLY A 68 -5.12 -31.71 -22.05
C GLY A 68 -4.98 -30.21 -22.23
N ASP A 69 -5.85 -29.55 -21.55
CA ASP A 69 -5.77 -28.14 -21.18
C ASP A 69 -5.52 -27.16 -22.33
N GLY A 70 -6.56 -26.94 -23.15
CA GLY A 70 -6.55 -25.91 -24.18
C GLY A 70 -6.23 -24.52 -23.59
N PRO A 71 -5.82 -23.55 -24.43
CA PRO A 71 -5.41 -22.20 -24.00
C PRO A 71 -6.38 -21.52 -23.03
N ALA A 72 -7.68 -21.86 -23.13
CA ALA A 72 -8.72 -21.34 -22.24
C ALA A 72 -8.57 -21.84 -20.80
N VAL A 73 -8.27 -23.16 -20.61
CA VAL A 73 -8.06 -23.73 -19.26
C VAL A 73 -6.80 -23.14 -18.62
N ALA A 74 -5.73 -22.99 -19.37
CA ALA A 74 -4.51 -22.36 -18.87
C ALA A 74 -4.74 -20.91 -18.41
N LEU A 75 -5.60 -20.15 -19.10
CA LEU A 75 -5.98 -18.80 -18.68
C LEU A 75 -6.89 -18.81 -17.45
N MET A 76 -7.81 -19.79 -17.31
CA MET A 76 -8.63 -19.93 -16.11
C MET A 76 -7.76 -20.23 -14.88
N VAL A 77 -6.81 -21.16 -14.98
CA VAL A 77 -5.86 -21.43 -13.88
C VAL A 77 -5.09 -20.19 -13.48
N ARG A 78 -4.61 -19.40 -14.46
CA ARG A 78 -3.92 -18.14 -14.18
C ARG A 78 -4.83 -17.11 -13.51
N LEU A 79 -6.11 -17.06 -13.85
CA LEU A 79 -7.08 -16.18 -13.17
C LEU A 79 -7.26 -16.57 -11.71
N ASP A 80 -7.46 -17.88 -11.45
CA ASP A 80 -7.62 -18.38 -10.07
C ASP A 80 -6.38 -18.08 -9.22
N GLU A 81 -5.18 -18.30 -9.74
CA GLU A 81 -3.91 -17.94 -9.06
C GLU A 81 -3.81 -16.46 -8.75
N ILE A 82 -4.27 -15.59 -9.65
CA ILE A 82 -4.24 -14.13 -9.42
C ILE A 82 -5.29 -13.72 -8.41
N ASP A 83 -6.48 -14.31 -8.46
CA ASP A 83 -7.54 -14.05 -7.50
C ASP A 83 -7.12 -14.43 -6.08
N GLU A 84 -6.46 -15.57 -5.92
CA GLU A 84 -5.88 -15.98 -4.63
C GLU A 84 -4.84 -14.98 -4.13
N LYS A 85 -3.91 -14.56 -4.99
CA LYS A 85 -2.90 -13.53 -4.65
C LYS A 85 -3.53 -12.18 -4.29
N ILE A 86 -4.61 -11.78 -4.96
CA ILE A 86 -5.35 -10.54 -4.61
C ILE A 86 -5.98 -10.68 -3.21
N ASN A 87 -6.59 -11.81 -2.91
CA ASN A 87 -7.22 -12.07 -1.61
C ASN A 87 -6.19 -12.10 -0.48
N GLU A 88 -5.05 -12.75 -0.68
CA GLU A 88 -3.93 -12.71 0.28
C GLU A 88 -3.44 -11.29 0.50
N GLN A 89 -3.25 -10.52 -0.57
CA GLN A 89 -2.78 -9.15 -0.48
C GLN A 89 -3.79 -8.24 0.24
N MET A 90 -5.09 -8.47 0.02
CA MET A 90 -6.15 -7.77 0.78
C MET A 90 -6.08 -8.07 2.27
N SER A 91 -5.98 -9.35 2.64
CA SER A 91 -5.89 -9.78 4.03
C SER A 91 -4.66 -9.17 4.73
N ARG A 92 -3.50 -9.17 4.06
CA ARG A 92 -2.28 -8.50 4.55
C ARG A 92 -2.47 -7.00 4.71
N SER A 93 -3.15 -6.35 3.74
CA SER A 93 -3.41 -4.91 3.78
C SER A 93 -4.32 -4.51 4.94
N VAL A 94 -5.37 -5.28 5.20
CA VAL A 94 -6.31 -5.02 6.32
C VAL A 94 -5.60 -5.16 7.66
N LYS A 95 -4.81 -6.24 7.84
CA LYS A 95 -4.03 -6.44 9.07
C LYS A 95 -3.05 -5.29 9.29
N LEU A 96 -2.30 -4.94 8.27
CA LEU A 96 -1.31 -3.86 8.35
C LEU A 96 -1.95 -2.49 8.60
N LEU A 97 -3.12 -2.22 8.00
CA LEU A 97 -3.89 -1.01 8.28
C LEU A 97 -4.30 -0.95 9.76
N SER A 98 -4.84 -2.05 10.30
CA SER A 98 -5.20 -2.13 11.71
C SER A 98 -3.99 -1.89 12.63
N ASP A 99 -2.83 -2.49 12.32
CA ASP A 99 -1.60 -2.30 13.09
C ASP A 99 -1.14 -0.84 13.05
N ILE A 100 -1.20 -0.20 11.89
CA ILE A 100 -0.83 1.22 11.72
C ILE A 100 -1.81 2.13 12.45
N MET A 101 -3.12 1.89 12.38
CA MET A 101 -4.12 2.66 13.12
C MET A 101 -3.88 2.55 14.63
N ASN A 102 -3.64 1.34 15.15
CA ASN A 102 -3.30 1.12 16.56
C ASN A 102 -2.01 1.84 17.02
N ILE A 103 -1.08 2.10 16.12
CA ILE A 103 0.11 2.91 16.39
C ILE A 103 -0.26 4.39 16.43
N ILE A 104 -1.00 4.87 15.43
CA ILE A 104 -1.39 6.28 15.32
C ILE A 104 -2.30 6.71 16.48
N ASP A 105 -3.16 5.82 16.97
CA ASP A 105 -4.04 6.05 18.13
C ASP A 105 -3.29 6.25 19.44
N LEU A 106 -1.98 5.98 19.49
CA LEU A 106 -1.15 6.34 20.63
C LEU A 106 -0.80 7.83 20.67
N LEU A 107 -1.05 8.58 19.60
CA LEU A 107 -0.81 10.03 19.60
C LEU A 107 -1.82 10.73 20.49
N PRO A 108 -1.36 11.67 21.35
CA PRO A 108 -2.25 12.45 22.19
C PRO A 108 -3.10 13.42 21.36
N GLU A 109 -4.28 13.75 21.87
CA GLU A 109 -5.25 14.68 21.28
C GLU A 109 -5.65 15.79 22.25
N ASP A 110 -4.82 16.06 23.27
CA ASP A 110 -5.16 16.99 24.35
C ASP A 110 -5.06 18.46 23.91
N THR A 111 -4.25 18.73 22.90
CA THR A 111 -4.01 20.09 22.39
C THR A 111 -4.31 20.22 20.89
N PRO A 112 -4.71 21.42 20.41
CA PRO A 112 -4.94 21.64 18.98
C PRO A 112 -3.71 21.28 18.10
N GLU A 113 -2.50 21.43 18.64
CA GLU A 113 -1.28 21.04 17.94
C GLU A 113 -1.10 19.52 17.82
N GLU A 114 -1.50 18.78 18.83
CA GLU A 114 -1.45 17.32 18.82
C GLU A 114 -2.51 16.75 17.88
N ILE A 115 -3.72 17.29 17.94
CA ILE A 115 -4.80 16.94 16.98
C ILE A 115 -4.31 17.17 15.54
N LEU A 116 -3.69 18.32 15.26
CA LEU A 116 -3.15 18.60 13.93
C LEU A 116 -2.03 17.62 13.55
N SER A 117 -1.16 17.27 14.49
CA SER A 117 -0.07 16.32 14.23
C SER A 117 -0.61 14.93 13.91
N LYS A 118 -1.64 14.45 14.65
CA LYS A 118 -2.32 13.18 14.40
C LYS A 118 -3.03 13.20 13.05
N ALA A 119 -3.82 14.22 12.75
CA ALA A 119 -4.52 14.36 11.47
C ALA A 119 -3.56 14.33 10.27
N ILE A 120 -2.39 14.97 10.37
CA ILE A 120 -1.37 14.93 9.31
C ILE A 120 -0.82 13.52 9.12
N ILE A 121 -0.58 12.77 10.20
CA ILE A 121 -0.11 11.38 10.16
C ILE A 121 -1.17 10.48 9.51
N GLU A 122 -2.43 10.59 9.92
CA GLU A 122 -3.56 9.85 9.33
C GLU A 122 -3.71 10.13 7.84
N ASN A 123 -3.82 11.40 7.46
CA ASN A 123 -3.91 11.82 6.06
C ASN A 123 -2.74 11.28 5.21
N ARG A 124 -1.54 11.21 5.79
CA ARG A 124 -0.35 10.78 5.06
C ARG A 124 -0.29 9.28 4.85
N TYR A 125 -0.57 8.49 5.90
CA TYR A 125 -0.31 7.05 5.90
C TYR A 125 -1.58 6.21 5.70
N ILE A 126 -2.71 6.63 6.24
CA ILE A 126 -4.00 5.93 6.08
C ILE A 126 -4.67 6.39 4.78
N ASP A 127 -4.91 7.71 4.63
CA ASP A 127 -5.57 8.27 3.44
C ASP A 127 -4.63 8.39 2.25
N ARG A 128 -3.34 8.17 2.46
CA ARG A 128 -2.30 8.15 1.41
C ARG A 128 -2.18 9.46 0.64
N MET A 129 -2.54 10.58 1.27
CA MET A 129 -2.56 11.90 0.64
C MET A 129 -1.16 12.39 0.29
N GLY A 130 -1.07 13.16 -0.80
CA GLY A 130 0.13 13.92 -1.14
C GLY A 130 0.27 15.16 -0.26
N TRP A 131 1.52 15.63 -0.06
CA TRP A 131 1.80 16.78 0.80
C TRP A 131 1.01 18.04 0.41
N ASP A 132 0.84 18.31 -0.89
CA ASP A 132 0.11 19.48 -1.36
C ASP A 132 -1.39 19.39 -1.03
N ARG A 133 -1.95 18.18 -0.99
CA ARG A 133 -3.33 17.96 -0.57
C ARG A 133 -3.47 18.15 0.94
N ILE A 134 -2.56 17.58 1.73
CA ILE A 134 -2.53 17.76 3.19
C ILE A 134 -2.43 19.24 3.55
N CYS A 135 -1.58 20.02 2.87
CA CYS A 135 -1.48 21.46 3.08
C CYS A 135 -2.79 22.18 2.83
N ARG A 136 -3.50 21.85 1.76
CA ARG A 136 -4.79 22.48 1.42
C ARG A 136 -5.88 22.12 2.42
N GLU A 137 -6.01 20.84 2.78
CA GLU A 137 -7.06 20.38 3.70
C GLU A 137 -6.88 20.93 5.11
N ASN A 138 -5.64 21.10 5.54
CA ASN A 138 -5.36 21.65 6.88
C ASN A 138 -5.15 23.18 6.86
N CYS A 139 -5.30 23.86 5.73
CA CYS A 139 -5.07 25.31 5.58
C CYS A 139 -3.71 25.76 6.17
N CYS A 140 -2.67 24.94 6.02
CA CYS A 140 -1.36 25.16 6.62
C CYS A 140 -0.25 25.21 5.58
N SER A 141 0.77 26.04 5.86
CA SER A 141 1.98 26.07 5.05
C SER A 141 2.73 24.74 5.09
N ARG A 142 3.46 24.42 4.03
CA ARG A 142 4.23 23.18 3.92
C ARG A 142 5.24 23.01 5.07
N SER A 143 5.90 24.09 5.48
CA SER A 143 6.83 24.07 6.61
C SER A 143 6.15 23.72 7.93
N LYS A 144 4.92 24.25 8.17
CA LYS A 144 4.13 23.93 9.36
C LYS A 144 3.74 22.44 9.34
N ILE A 145 3.24 21.93 8.22
CA ILE A 145 2.87 20.52 8.06
C ILE A 145 4.07 19.59 8.34
N TYR A 146 5.24 19.86 7.77
CA TYR A 146 6.42 19.03 8.03
C TYR A 146 6.90 19.08 9.49
N ARG A 147 6.78 20.23 10.16
CA ARG A 147 7.10 20.33 11.59
C ARG A 147 6.19 19.46 12.43
N HIS A 148 4.87 19.51 12.20
CA HIS A 148 3.89 18.68 12.92
C HIS A 148 4.05 17.20 12.60
N TRP A 149 4.29 16.85 11.35
CA TRP A 149 4.58 15.48 10.95
C TRP A 149 5.80 14.90 11.69
N ARG A 150 6.91 15.64 11.76
CA ARG A 150 8.09 15.20 12.53
C ARG A 150 7.80 15.08 14.01
N LYS A 151 7.08 16.06 14.59
CA LYS A 151 6.66 16.03 15.99
C LYS A 151 5.86 14.73 16.25
N GLY A 152 4.89 14.40 15.39
CA GLY A 152 4.10 13.18 15.50
C GLY A 152 4.95 11.91 15.44
N LEU A 153 5.88 11.79 14.49
CA LEU A 153 6.81 10.63 14.43
C LEU A 153 7.69 10.53 15.68
N THR A 154 8.22 11.65 16.18
CA THR A 154 9.04 11.65 17.39
C THR A 154 8.23 11.26 18.62
N THR A 155 6.98 11.73 18.74
CA THR A 155 6.07 11.34 19.83
C THR A 155 5.79 9.84 19.78
N LEU A 156 5.52 9.27 18.59
CA LEU A 156 5.30 7.84 18.43
C LEU A 156 6.51 7.00 18.85
N LEU A 157 7.72 7.44 18.56
CA LEU A 157 8.95 6.78 19.00
C LEU A 157 9.15 6.79 20.52
N GLY A 158 8.49 7.69 21.24
CA GLY A 158 8.46 7.68 22.70
C GLY A 158 7.81 6.42 23.29
N PHE A 159 6.89 5.78 22.58
CA PHE A 159 6.16 4.60 23.08
C PHE A 159 6.98 3.32 22.94
N LYS A 160 7.10 2.57 24.06
CA LYS A 160 7.81 1.27 24.09
C LYS A 160 7.24 0.27 23.08
N LYS A 161 5.92 0.27 22.88
CA LYS A 161 5.22 -0.59 21.91
C LYS A 161 5.72 -0.35 20.48
N VAL A 162 5.86 0.91 20.07
CA VAL A 162 6.34 1.28 18.72
C VAL A 162 7.79 0.86 18.53
N ARG A 163 8.65 1.13 19.51
CA ARG A 163 10.06 0.71 19.46
C ARG A 163 10.22 -0.80 19.39
N LYS A 164 9.40 -1.57 20.10
CA LYS A 164 9.38 -3.03 20.01
C LYS A 164 9.02 -3.50 18.60
N ILE A 165 7.95 -2.94 18.00
CA ILE A 165 7.55 -3.28 16.62
C ILE A 165 8.67 -3.00 15.63
N LEU A 166 9.39 -1.88 15.78
CA LEU A 166 10.51 -1.55 14.91
C LEU A 166 11.67 -2.51 15.06
N LYS A 167 12.00 -2.92 16.29
CA LYS A 167 13.03 -3.97 16.55
C LYS A 167 12.64 -5.30 15.92
N ASP A 168 11.40 -5.74 16.10
CA ASP A 168 10.91 -7.00 15.53
C ASP A 168 10.91 -6.98 13.97
N CYS A 169 10.73 -5.80 13.37
CA CYS A 169 10.69 -5.66 11.91
C CYS A 169 12.04 -5.43 11.24
N TYR A 170 12.98 -4.76 11.91
CA TYR A 170 14.24 -4.30 11.30
C TYR A 170 15.49 -4.87 11.97
N GLY A 171 15.35 -5.58 13.08
CA GLY A 171 16.43 -6.31 13.77
C GLY A 171 17.50 -5.39 14.38
N GLU A 172 17.43 -5.15 15.65
CA GLU A 172 18.56 -4.89 16.56
C GLU A 172 18.18 -5.39 17.95
#